data_cd12b90109fe5000a7236ea718009680
#
_entry.id   cd12b90109fe5000a7236ea718009680
#
_cell.length_a   1.000
_cell.length_b   1.000
_cell.length_c   1.000
_cell.angle_alpha   90.00
_cell.angle_beta   90.00
_cell.angle_gamma   90.00
#
_symmetry.space_group_name_H-M   'P 1'
#
loop_
_entity.id
_entity.type
_entity.pdbx_description
1 polymer ?
#
loop_
_entity_poly.entity_id
_entity_poly.type
_entity_poly.pdbx_seq_one_letter_code
_entity_poly.pdbx_strand_id
1 'polypeptide(L)'
;EGSRVLDAFAGSGALGLEVLSRGAEHAVFFDLDRSAAALVRRNLAKLSCAPARFQVMCGDVIASARRGRVSGGPFDAVLIDPPYALGSQPAFDLIEALRGHGLLADGAVVMFERTSSTPALSIVGFETVKEKRYGQTCIDLLRME
;
A
#
# COMPACT_ATOMS: atom_id res chain seq x y z
N GLU A 1 -14.55 5.13 3.27
CA GLU A 1 -14.77 6.57 3.42
C GLU A 1 -13.97 7.12 4.58
N GLY A 2 -13.41 8.32 4.40
CA GLY A 2 -12.61 8.95 5.43
C GLY A 2 -11.30 8.24 5.77
N SER A 3 -10.91 7.26 4.98
CA SER A 3 -9.73 6.45 5.25
C SER A 3 -8.46 7.06 4.68
N ARG A 4 -7.34 6.75 5.32
CA ARG A 4 -6.00 7.13 4.87
C ARG A 4 -5.29 5.88 4.36
N VAL A 5 -4.77 5.94 3.14
CA VAL A 5 -4.29 4.77 2.42
C VAL A 5 -2.84 4.97 1.99
N LEU A 6 -2.03 3.92 2.12
CA LEU A 6 -0.67 3.87 1.58
C LEU A 6 -0.66 2.88 0.40
N ASP A 7 -0.31 3.37 -0.78
CA ASP A 7 -0.05 2.55 -1.96
C ASP A 7 1.48 2.40 -2.07
N ALA A 8 2.00 1.30 -1.55
CA ALA A 8 3.42 1.17 -1.24
C ALA A 8 4.30 0.93 -2.47
N PHE A 9 3.76 0.30 -3.50
CA PHE A 9 4.47 0.03 -4.77
C PHE A 9 3.54 0.47 -5.89
N ALA A 10 3.41 1.78 -6.04
CA ALA A 10 2.30 2.37 -6.76
C ALA A 10 2.25 2.05 -8.26
N GLY A 11 3.40 1.95 -8.93
CA GLY A 11 3.41 1.77 -10.38
C GLY A 11 2.68 2.90 -11.07
N SER A 12 1.56 2.59 -11.73
CA SER A 12 0.70 3.59 -12.37
C SER A 12 -0.21 4.33 -11.37
N GLY A 13 -0.29 3.82 -10.14
CA GLY A 13 -1.18 4.34 -9.12
C GLY A 13 -2.60 3.85 -9.20
N ALA A 14 -2.88 2.86 -10.04
CA ALA A 14 -4.27 2.43 -10.31
C ALA A 14 -5.05 2.05 -9.05
N LEU A 15 -4.43 1.30 -8.12
CA LEU A 15 -5.11 0.88 -6.89
C LEU A 15 -5.43 2.06 -5.99
N GLY A 16 -4.45 2.91 -5.72
CA GLY A 16 -4.67 4.09 -4.87
C GLY A 16 -5.64 5.09 -5.49
N LEU A 17 -5.60 5.24 -6.82
CA LEU A 17 -6.55 6.09 -7.53
C LEU A 17 -7.97 5.57 -7.40
N GLU A 18 -8.15 4.25 -7.50
CA GLU A 18 -9.46 3.62 -7.32
C GLU A 18 -10.00 3.87 -5.91
N VAL A 19 -9.15 3.72 -4.91
CA VAL A 19 -9.53 3.94 -3.52
C VAL A 19 -9.92 5.40 -3.28
N LEU A 20 -9.18 6.36 -3.86
CA LEU A 20 -9.54 7.79 -3.79
C LEU A 20 -10.89 8.06 -4.45
N SER A 21 -11.15 7.44 -5.60
CA SER A 21 -12.41 7.61 -6.31
C SER A 21 -13.60 7.06 -5.52
N ARG A 22 -13.34 6.13 -4.61
CA ARG A 22 -14.36 5.52 -3.74
C ARG A 22 -14.49 6.20 -2.38
N GLY A 23 -13.88 7.37 -2.20
CA GLY A 23 -14.10 8.19 -1.02
C GLY A 23 -13.03 8.15 0.06
N ALA A 24 -11.85 7.59 -0.21
CA ALA A 24 -10.74 7.70 0.73
C ALA A 24 -10.39 9.17 0.95
N GLU A 25 -10.06 9.52 2.19
CA GLU A 25 -9.71 10.88 2.54
C GLU A 25 -8.37 11.30 1.95
N HIS A 26 -7.39 10.40 2.01
CA HIS A 26 -6.02 10.71 1.61
C HIS A 26 -5.30 9.44 1.15
N ALA A 27 -4.48 9.55 0.11
CA ALA A 27 -3.64 8.45 -0.35
C ALA A 27 -2.21 8.92 -0.51
N VAL A 28 -1.28 8.09 -0.04
CA VAL A 28 0.15 8.28 -0.21
C VAL A 28 0.66 7.22 -1.18
N PHE A 29 1.30 7.66 -2.25
CA PHE A 29 1.84 6.77 -3.29
C PHE A 29 3.36 6.74 -3.19
N PHE A 30 3.94 5.56 -3.13
CA PHE A 30 5.39 5.36 -3.14
C PHE A 30 5.81 4.54 -4.35
N ASP A 31 6.88 4.92 -4.99
CA ASP A 31 7.56 4.09 -5.98
C ASP A 31 9.03 4.48 -6.06
N LEU A 32 9.90 3.50 -6.29
CA LEU A 32 11.33 3.75 -6.47
C LEU A 32 11.63 4.43 -7.80
N ASP A 33 10.80 4.16 -8.81
CA ASP A 33 11.02 4.63 -10.17
C ASP A 33 10.42 6.03 -10.35
N ARG A 34 11.25 6.98 -10.78
CA ARG A 34 10.80 8.35 -11.07
C ARG A 34 9.74 8.40 -12.17
N SER A 35 9.84 7.52 -13.15
CA SER A 35 8.86 7.44 -14.23
C SER A 35 7.50 7.00 -13.70
N ALA A 36 7.48 6.03 -12.79
CA ALA A 36 6.25 5.59 -12.15
C ALA A 36 5.63 6.71 -11.31
N ALA A 37 6.43 7.40 -10.50
CA ALA A 37 5.94 8.53 -9.71
C ALA A 37 5.36 9.64 -10.59
N ALA A 38 6.03 9.96 -11.71
CA ALA A 38 5.52 10.95 -12.66
C ALA A 38 4.21 10.51 -13.29
N LEU A 39 4.07 9.22 -13.59
CA LEU A 39 2.83 8.68 -14.14
C LEU A 39 1.67 8.79 -13.15
N VAL A 40 1.92 8.49 -11.87
CA VAL A 40 0.92 8.65 -10.81
C VAL A 40 0.44 10.11 -10.76
N ARG A 41 1.36 11.06 -10.77
CA ARG A 41 1.02 12.48 -10.75
C ARG A 41 0.16 12.89 -11.96
N ARG A 42 0.51 12.40 -13.14
CA ARG A 42 -0.29 12.66 -14.36
C ARG A 42 -1.69 12.07 -14.25
N ASN A 43 -1.81 10.86 -13.73
CA ASN A 43 -3.10 10.21 -13.56
C ASN A 43 -3.98 10.95 -12.54
N LEU A 44 -3.39 11.43 -11.45
CA LEU A 44 -4.09 12.25 -10.46
C LEU A 44 -4.59 13.56 -11.08
N ALA A 45 -3.76 14.20 -11.90
CA ALA A 45 -4.14 15.42 -12.60
C ALA A 45 -5.31 15.20 -13.56
N LYS A 46 -5.30 14.07 -14.28
CA LYS A 46 -6.41 13.72 -15.20
C LYS A 46 -7.73 13.55 -14.47
N LEU A 47 -7.69 13.08 -13.23
CA LEU A 47 -8.89 12.91 -12.41
C LEU A 47 -9.29 14.18 -11.66
N SER A 48 -8.56 15.28 -11.85
CA SER A 48 -8.80 16.54 -11.14
C SER A 48 -8.80 16.35 -9.62
N CYS A 49 -7.93 15.45 -9.13
CA CYS A 49 -7.86 15.17 -7.71
C CYS A 49 -7.23 16.36 -6.95
N ALA A 50 -7.86 16.79 -5.87
CA ALA A 50 -7.37 17.91 -5.07
C ALA A 50 -6.01 17.57 -4.43
N PRO A 51 -5.00 18.46 -4.52
CA PRO A 51 -3.67 18.18 -3.96
C PRO A 51 -3.66 17.83 -2.47
N ALA A 52 -4.62 18.31 -1.71
CA ALA A 52 -4.72 17.99 -0.29
C ALA A 52 -5.08 16.52 -0.03
N ARG A 53 -5.53 15.78 -1.04
CA ARG A 53 -5.96 14.40 -0.91
C ARG A 53 -4.90 13.38 -1.26
N PHE A 54 -3.71 13.80 -1.65
CA PHE A 54 -2.67 12.83 -2.02
C PHE A 54 -1.26 13.36 -1.80
N GLN A 55 -0.31 12.42 -1.70
CA GLN A 55 1.12 12.67 -1.76
C GLN A 55 1.75 11.61 -2.67
N VAL A 56 2.72 12.01 -3.48
CA VAL A 56 3.47 11.09 -4.34
C VAL A 56 4.94 11.18 -3.96
N MET A 57 5.50 10.06 -3.51
CA MET A 57 6.86 9.97 -3.03
C MET A 57 7.67 9.04 -3.93
N CYS A 58 8.83 9.53 -4.40
CA CYS A 58 9.77 8.69 -5.12
C CYS A 58 10.86 8.25 -4.14
N GLY A 59 10.88 6.95 -3.82
CA GLY A 59 11.85 6.44 -2.86
C GLY A 59 11.55 5.02 -2.41
N ASP A 60 12.38 4.53 -1.50
CA ASP A 60 12.25 3.21 -0.90
C ASP A 60 11.28 3.30 0.28
N VAL A 61 10.09 2.75 0.11
CA VAL A 61 9.04 2.80 1.12
C VAL A 61 9.44 2.06 2.40
N ILE A 62 10.13 0.94 2.29
CA ILE A 62 10.55 0.14 3.47
C ILE A 62 11.59 0.91 4.27
N ALA A 63 12.60 1.46 3.60
CA ALA A 63 13.63 2.27 4.26
C ALA A 63 13.01 3.50 4.94
N SER A 64 12.07 4.16 4.28
CA SER A 64 11.36 5.31 4.83
C SER A 64 10.53 4.91 6.05
N ALA A 65 9.83 3.79 5.98
CA ALA A 65 9.03 3.27 7.09
C ALA A 65 9.90 2.92 8.29
N ARG A 66 11.06 2.31 8.07
CA ARG A 66 11.99 1.96 9.14
C ARG A 66 12.53 3.17 9.87
N ARG A 67 12.57 4.32 9.20
CA ARG A 67 12.98 5.59 9.80
C ARG A 67 11.80 6.36 10.41
N GLY A 68 10.61 5.82 10.34
CA GLY A 68 9.39 6.50 10.78
C GLY A 68 9.04 7.72 9.94
N ARG A 69 9.48 7.75 8.66
CA ARG A 69 9.35 8.94 7.80
C ARG A 69 8.31 8.80 6.69
N VAL A 70 7.34 7.93 6.85
CA VAL A 70 6.21 7.85 5.93
C VAL A 70 5.10 8.73 6.50
N SER A 71 4.92 9.90 5.90
CA SER A 71 3.88 10.85 6.32
C SER A 71 2.52 10.48 5.75
N GLY A 72 1.46 11.05 6.30
CA GLY A 72 0.09 10.84 5.81
C GLY A 72 -0.71 9.80 6.58
N GLY A 73 -0.07 9.14 7.54
CA GLY A 73 -0.75 8.16 8.42
C GLY A 73 -1.25 8.78 9.72
N PRO A 74 -1.68 7.95 10.69
CA PRO A 74 -1.71 6.49 10.58
C PRO A 74 -2.64 6.02 9.48
N PHE A 75 -2.26 4.89 8.84
CA PHE A 75 -2.99 4.39 7.69
C PHE A 75 -4.06 3.39 8.11
N ASP A 76 -5.23 3.52 7.50
CA ASP A 76 -6.33 2.57 7.64
C ASP A 76 -6.16 1.38 6.69
N ALA A 77 -5.46 1.58 5.58
CA ALA A 77 -5.21 0.54 4.61
C ALA A 77 -3.83 0.70 3.98
N VAL A 78 -3.18 -0.42 3.71
CA VAL A 78 -1.90 -0.49 2.99
C VAL A 78 -2.08 -1.43 1.81
N LEU A 79 -1.79 -0.93 0.61
CA LEU A 79 -1.90 -1.70 -0.63
C LEU A 79 -0.48 -2.10 -1.03
N ILE A 80 -0.23 -3.40 -1.16
CA ILE A 80 1.10 -3.93 -1.45
C ILE A 80 1.05 -4.83 -2.67
N ASP A 81 1.65 -4.35 -3.76
CA ASP A 81 1.81 -5.10 -4.99
C ASP A 81 3.27 -4.98 -5.44
N PRO A 82 4.20 -5.69 -4.72
CA PRO A 82 5.62 -5.58 -5.02
C PRO A 82 5.98 -6.35 -6.28
N PRO A 83 7.19 -6.13 -6.83
CA PRO A 83 7.70 -6.98 -7.92
C PRO A 83 7.68 -8.44 -7.49
N TYR A 84 7.15 -9.31 -8.32
CA TYR A 84 6.90 -10.72 -7.98
C TYR A 84 8.15 -11.50 -7.56
N ALA A 85 9.31 -11.12 -8.09
CA ALA A 85 10.57 -11.81 -7.77
C ALA A 85 10.98 -11.69 -6.29
N LEU A 86 10.40 -10.77 -5.54
CA LEU A 86 10.79 -10.50 -4.16
C LEU A 86 10.03 -11.33 -3.12
N GLY A 87 8.98 -12.06 -3.52
CA GLY A 87 8.18 -12.84 -2.59
C GLY A 87 7.41 -11.99 -1.60
N SER A 88 7.14 -12.54 -0.40
CA SER A 88 6.35 -11.85 0.63
C SER A 88 7.19 -11.09 1.66
N GLN A 89 8.52 -11.24 1.64
CA GLN A 89 9.38 -10.59 2.62
C GLN A 89 9.27 -9.06 2.62
N PRO A 90 9.24 -8.38 1.46
CA PRO A 90 9.08 -6.92 1.46
C PRO A 90 7.78 -6.47 2.13
N ALA A 91 6.68 -7.20 1.93
CA ALA A 91 5.41 -6.88 2.56
C ALA A 91 5.52 -7.03 4.08
N PHE A 92 6.11 -8.13 4.55
CA PHE A 92 6.33 -8.35 5.98
C PHE A 92 7.17 -7.22 6.58
N ASP A 93 8.29 -6.89 5.96
CA ASP A 93 9.21 -5.85 6.45
C ASP A 93 8.52 -4.49 6.53
N LEU A 94 7.73 -4.15 5.52
CA LEU A 94 7.01 -2.88 5.49
C LEU A 94 5.99 -2.79 6.61
N ILE A 95 5.17 -3.82 6.79
CA ILE A 95 4.11 -3.80 7.81
C ILE A 95 4.71 -3.77 9.21
N GLU A 96 5.78 -4.53 9.45
CA GLU A 96 6.46 -4.49 10.76
C GLU A 96 7.04 -3.10 11.04
N ALA A 97 7.64 -2.45 10.03
CA ALA A 97 8.18 -1.11 10.20
C ALA A 97 7.08 -0.07 10.47
N LEU A 98 5.98 -0.13 9.73
CA LEU A 98 4.86 0.78 9.93
C LEU A 98 4.24 0.60 11.32
N ARG A 99 4.02 -0.65 11.72
CA ARG A 99 3.47 -0.95 13.05
C ARG A 99 4.38 -0.46 14.16
N GLY A 100 5.68 -0.68 14.02
CA GLY A 100 6.67 -0.28 15.02
C GLY A 100 6.75 1.22 15.26
N HIS A 101 6.37 2.03 14.28
CA HIS A 101 6.37 3.49 14.38
C HIS A 101 4.97 4.09 14.58
N GLY A 102 3.97 3.26 14.87
CA GLY A 102 2.61 3.74 15.10
C GLY A 102 1.93 4.32 13.86
N LEU A 103 2.33 3.85 12.68
CA LEU A 103 1.82 4.35 11.40
C LEU A 103 0.63 3.56 10.86
N LEU A 104 0.15 2.57 11.61
CA LEU A 104 -1.07 1.83 11.29
C LEU A 104 -2.18 2.18 12.26
N ALA A 105 -3.35 2.50 11.73
CA ALA A 105 -4.54 2.75 12.53
C ALA A 105 -5.05 1.44 13.15
N ASP A 106 -5.84 1.54 14.21
CA ASP A 106 -6.48 0.38 14.80
C ASP A 106 -7.35 -0.32 13.77
N GLY A 107 -7.22 -1.63 13.68
CA GLY A 107 -7.96 -2.41 12.69
C GLY A 107 -7.51 -2.20 11.25
N ALA A 108 -6.29 -1.70 11.04
CA ALA A 108 -5.77 -1.45 9.70
C ALA A 108 -5.83 -2.70 8.83
N VAL A 109 -6.13 -2.49 7.54
CA VAL A 109 -6.26 -3.56 6.55
C VAL A 109 -5.04 -3.54 5.64
N VAL A 110 -4.52 -4.73 5.34
CA VAL A 110 -3.41 -4.90 4.39
C VAL A 110 -3.91 -5.73 3.22
N MET A 111 -3.75 -5.21 2.01
CA MET A 111 -4.03 -5.95 0.78
C MET A 111 -2.70 -6.30 0.13
N PHE A 112 -2.41 -7.58 -0.02
CA PHE A 112 -1.16 -8.07 -0.60
C PHE A 112 -1.46 -8.88 -1.86
N GLU A 113 -0.95 -8.41 -3.00
CA GLU A 113 -1.03 -9.15 -4.26
C GLU A 113 0.26 -9.93 -4.47
N ARG A 114 0.12 -11.22 -4.77
CA ARG A 114 1.24 -12.14 -4.98
C ARG A 114 0.94 -13.12 -6.09
N THR A 115 1.97 -13.83 -6.56
CA THR A 115 1.76 -14.97 -7.43
C THR A 115 1.30 -16.16 -6.57
N SER A 116 0.59 -17.10 -7.17
CA SER A 116 0.11 -18.30 -6.46
C SER A 116 1.26 -19.17 -5.94
N SER A 117 2.47 -19.05 -6.49
CA SER A 117 3.65 -19.77 -6.03
C SER A 117 4.35 -19.08 -4.85
N THR A 118 4.05 -17.83 -4.57
CA THR A 118 4.56 -17.10 -3.41
C THR A 118 3.74 -17.47 -2.18
N PRO A 119 4.38 -17.76 -1.03
CA PRO A 119 3.63 -18.02 0.19
C PRO A 119 2.75 -16.86 0.60
N ALA A 120 1.61 -17.18 1.21
CA ALA A 120 0.71 -16.18 1.75
C ALA A 120 1.39 -15.37 2.85
N LEU A 121 1.00 -14.10 2.96
CA LEU A 121 1.54 -13.21 3.99
C LEU A 121 0.98 -13.61 5.36
N SER A 122 1.87 -13.82 6.32
CA SER A 122 1.48 -14.15 7.69
C SER A 122 2.27 -13.24 8.64
N ILE A 123 1.55 -12.50 9.46
CA ILE A 123 2.14 -11.53 10.40
C ILE A 123 1.44 -11.70 11.75
N VAL A 124 2.24 -11.82 12.82
CA VAL A 124 1.71 -11.90 14.19
C VAL A 124 0.91 -10.63 14.48
N GLY A 125 -0.30 -10.79 15.01
CA GLY A 125 -1.19 -9.68 15.30
C GLY A 125 -2.12 -9.33 14.15
N PHE A 126 -2.05 -10.05 13.04
CA PHE A 126 -2.95 -9.87 11.91
C PHE A 126 -3.69 -11.18 11.63
N GLU A 127 -4.95 -11.06 11.25
CA GLU A 127 -5.72 -12.21 10.78
C GLU A 127 -5.96 -12.09 9.27
N THR A 128 -5.95 -13.22 8.57
CA THR A 128 -6.34 -13.26 7.16
C THR A 128 -7.86 -13.24 7.09
N VAL A 129 -8.40 -12.17 6.54
CA VAL A 129 -9.85 -11.99 6.40
C VAL A 129 -10.34 -12.68 5.14
N LYS A 130 -9.53 -12.63 4.08
CA LYS A 130 -9.92 -13.16 2.77
C LYS A 130 -8.69 -13.50 1.95
N GLU A 131 -8.80 -14.56 1.17
CA GLU A 131 -7.82 -14.92 0.15
C GLU A 131 -8.57 -15.18 -1.13
N LYS A 132 -8.19 -14.47 -2.21
CA LYS A 132 -8.80 -14.67 -3.54
C LYS A 132 -7.73 -15.07 -4.53
N ARG A 133 -8.08 -16.00 -5.40
CA ARG A 133 -7.19 -16.45 -6.48
C ARG A 133 -7.81 -16.14 -7.84
N TYR A 134 -7.01 -15.51 -8.70
CA TYR A 134 -7.37 -15.23 -10.10
C TYR A 134 -6.26 -15.80 -10.98
N GLY A 135 -6.44 -17.04 -11.49
CA GLY A 135 -5.38 -17.68 -12.25
C GLY A 135 -4.13 -17.89 -11.39
N GLN A 136 -3.03 -17.24 -11.75
CA GLN A 136 -1.76 -17.32 -11.02
C GLN A 136 -1.56 -16.15 -10.06
N THR A 137 -2.54 -15.28 -9.92
CA THR A 137 -2.49 -14.14 -9.01
C THR A 137 -3.36 -14.42 -7.80
N CYS A 138 -2.83 -14.15 -6.61
CA CYS A 138 -3.58 -14.24 -5.36
C CYS A 138 -3.59 -12.88 -4.67
N ILE A 139 -4.70 -12.58 -4.01
CA ILE A 139 -4.83 -11.37 -3.20
C ILE A 139 -5.18 -11.81 -1.78
N ASP A 140 -4.30 -11.48 -0.84
CA ASP A 140 -4.53 -11.70 0.59
C ASP A 140 -5.03 -10.41 1.22
N LEU A 141 -6.09 -10.50 1.99
CA LEU A 141 -6.61 -9.39 2.78
C LEU A 141 -6.44 -9.71 4.26
N LEU A 142 -5.62 -8.93 4.95
CA LEU A 142 -5.35 -9.11 6.37
C LEU A 142 -5.88 -7.92 7.15
N ARG A 143 -6.24 -8.15 8.41
CA ARG A 143 -6.65 -7.08 9.33
C ARG A 143 -5.85 -7.16 10.60
N MET A 144 -5.36 -6.02 11.08
CA MET A 144 -4.67 -5.92 12.35
C MET A 144 -5.68 -6.11 13.49
N GLU A 145 -5.36 -7.01 14.38
CA GLU A 145 -6.18 -7.31 15.55
C GLU A 145 -6.09 -6.23 16.63
#